data_d5e453c6b5b186f0661af91ad04842cd
#
_entry.id   d5e453c6b5b186f0661af91ad04842cd
#
_cell.length_a   1.000
_cell.length_b   1.000
_cell.length_c   1.000
_cell.angle_alpha   90.00
_cell.angle_beta   90.00
_cell.angle_gamma   90.00
#
_symmetry.space_group_name_H-M   'P 1'
#
loop_
_entity.id
_entity.type
_entity.pdbx_description
1 polymer ?
#
loop_
_entity_poly.entity_id
_entity_poly.type
_entity_poly.pdbx_seq_one_letter_code
_entity_poly.pdbx_strand_id
1 'polypeptide(L)'
;ANAVRAEIEAKLDECKASIGAKVLEAKLASEAIDVTIPGDTVELGHQHPMNMVLQEIKDIFVGLGYTVVDGPEVELASYNFTRLNIEEGHPSRDRSDTFYFDDNDEVLLRTQTSPMQIRFMENNKPPLCMLAPGRVFRKDEADATHSPMFHQIEGLVVAEDITMGDLKGALITIMNKIYGHDAQVRFRPHHFPFTEPS
;
A
#
# COMPACT_ATOMS: atom_id res chain seq x y z
N ALA A 1 -72.27 -37.04 -34.70
CA ALA A 1 -71.20 -36.08 -35.19
C ALA A 1 -70.42 -35.47 -33.98
N ASN A 2 -71.11 -34.95 -32.94
CA ASN A 2 -70.39 -34.25 -31.84
C ASN A 2 -69.54 -35.18 -30.96
N ALA A 3 -69.98 -36.46 -30.71
CA ALA A 3 -69.20 -37.42 -29.92
C ALA A 3 -67.89 -37.83 -30.59
N VAL A 4 -67.95 -38.07 -31.90
CA VAL A 4 -66.70 -38.40 -32.69
C VAL A 4 -65.73 -37.23 -32.73
N ARG A 5 -66.21 -35.98 -32.80
CA ARG A 5 -65.41 -34.80 -32.78
C ARG A 5 -64.68 -34.64 -31.43
N ALA A 6 -65.38 -34.79 -30.32
CA ALA A 6 -64.82 -34.75 -29.01
C ALA A 6 -63.73 -35.81 -28.75
N GLU A 7 -63.94 -37.03 -29.31
CA GLU A 7 -62.96 -38.10 -29.21
C GLU A 7 -61.69 -37.82 -30.02
N ILE A 8 -61.84 -37.21 -31.20
CA ILE A 8 -60.70 -36.79 -32.04
C ILE A 8 -59.91 -35.64 -31.38
N GLU A 9 -60.64 -34.66 -30.84
CA GLU A 9 -60.00 -33.54 -30.12
C GLU A 9 -59.22 -34.05 -28.90
N ALA A 10 -59.77 -34.95 -28.11
CA ALA A 10 -59.09 -35.54 -26.95
C ALA A 10 -57.82 -36.31 -27.35
N LYS A 11 -57.90 -37.15 -28.41
CA LYS A 11 -56.73 -37.86 -28.90
C LYS A 11 -55.65 -36.93 -29.52
N LEU A 12 -56.07 -35.84 -30.11
CA LEU A 12 -55.15 -34.84 -30.68
C LEU A 12 -54.41 -34.10 -29.61
N ASP A 13 -55.08 -33.78 -28.51
CA ASP A 13 -54.44 -33.11 -27.35
C ASP A 13 -53.51 -34.06 -26.59
N GLU A 14 -53.87 -35.34 -26.48
CA GLU A 14 -53.00 -36.38 -25.94
C GLU A 14 -51.72 -36.57 -26.77
N CYS A 15 -51.86 -36.64 -28.12
CA CYS A 15 -50.76 -36.71 -29.03
C CYS A 15 -49.86 -35.47 -28.95
N LYS A 16 -50.43 -34.26 -28.90
CA LYS A 16 -49.65 -33.02 -28.77
C LYS A 16 -48.87 -33.01 -27.47
N ALA A 17 -49.47 -33.40 -26.34
CA ALA A 17 -48.81 -33.51 -25.06
C ALA A 17 -47.65 -34.51 -25.06
N SER A 18 -47.88 -35.69 -25.67
CA SER A 18 -46.83 -36.71 -25.82
C SER A 18 -45.65 -36.26 -26.70
N ILE A 19 -45.96 -35.63 -27.83
CA ILE A 19 -44.93 -35.12 -28.74
C ILE A 19 -44.18 -33.96 -28.06
N GLY A 20 -44.90 -33.05 -27.39
CA GLY A 20 -44.30 -31.95 -26.62
C GLY A 20 -43.33 -32.44 -25.54
N ALA A 21 -43.74 -33.47 -24.81
CA ALA A 21 -42.85 -34.06 -23.78
C ALA A 21 -41.60 -34.68 -24.38
N LYS A 22 -41.70 -35.42 -25.49
CA LYS A 22 -40.54 -36.00 -26.20
C LYS A 22 -39.59 -34.95 -26.76
N VAL A 23 -40.13 -33.89 -27.33
CA VAL A 23 -39.32 -32.77 -27.85
C VAL A 23 -38.60 -32.06 -26.69
N LEU A 24 -39.28 -31.84 -25.57
CA LEU A 24 -38.64 -31.24 -24.40
C LEU A 24 -37.54 -32.14 -23.84
N GLU A 25 -37.79 -33.43 -23.70
CA GLU A 25 -36.82 -34.41 -23.24
C GLU A 25 -35.56 -34.44 -24.14
N ALA A 26 -35.77 -34.50 -25.45
CA ALA A 26 -34.66 -34.44 -26.44
C ALA A 26 -33.87 -33.13 -26.35
N LYS A 27 -34.56 -32.02 -26.12
CA LYS A 27 -33.93 -30.72 -25.95
C LYS A 27 -33.09 -30.67 -24.65
N LEU A 28 -33.65 -31.10 -23.53
CA LEU A 28 -32.95 -31.17 -22.27
C LEU A 28 -31.73 -32.08 -22.33
N ALA A 29 -31.83 -33.22 -23.02
CA ALA A 29 -30.72 -34.13 -23.22
C ALA A 29 -29.59 -33.50 -24.08
N SER A 30 -29.96 -32.71 -25.09
CA SER A 30 -28.96 -32.01 -25.95
C SER A 30 -28.32 -30.80 -25.28
N GLU A 31 -29.00 -30.21 -24.30
CA GLU A 31 -28.53 -29.05 -23.51
C GLU A 31 -27.87 -29.48 -22.19
N ALA A 32 -27.75 -30.76 -21.92
CA ALA A 32 -27.11 -31.26 -20.72
C ALA A 32 -25.63 -30.85 -20.72
N ILE A 33 -25.25 -30.10 -19.67
CA ILE A 33 -23.87 -29.66 -19.43
C ILE A 33 -23.27 -30.54 -18.32
N ASP A 34 -22.06 -31.05 -18.58
CA ASP A 34 -21.32 -31.73 -17.54
C ASP A 34 -20.77 -30.72 -16.51
N VAL A 35 -21.46 -30.62 -15.40
CA VAL A 35 -21.10 -29.71 -14.29
C VAL A 35 -19.91 -30.24 -13.45
N THR A 36 -19.41 -31.43 -13.74
CA THR A 36 -18.25 -32.01 -13.04
C THR A 36 -16.92 -31.57 -13.67
N ILE A 37 -16.98 -31.00 -14.89
CA ILE A 37 -15.80 -30.41 -15.54
C ILE A 37 -15.40 -29.18 -14.71
N PRO A 38 -14.16 -29.14 -14.16
CA PRO A 38 -13.70 -27.97 -13.46
C PRO A 38 -13.72 -26.74 -14.38
N GLY A 39 -14.25 -25.63 -13.87
CA GLY A 39 -14.19 -24.36 -14.58
C GLY A 39 -12.77 -23.84 -14.71
N ASP A 40 -12.56 -22.81 -15.52
CA ASP A 40 -11.28 -22.13 -15.62
C ASP A 40 -10.87 -21.60 -14.26
N THR A 41 -9.70 -22.04 -13.79
CA THR A 41 -9.12 -21.53 -12.56
C THR A 41 -8.54 -20.14 -12.85
N VAL A 42 -9.14 -19.12 -12.26
CA VAL A 42 -8.54 -17.78 -12.29
C VAL A 42 -7.34 -17.80 -11.36
N GLU A 43 -6.13 -17.62 -11.90
CA GLU A 43 -4.94 -17.41 -11.07
C GLU A 43 -5.07 -16.09 -10.35
N LEU A 44 -5.13 -16.15 -9.02
CA LEU A 44 -5.12 -14.96 -8.19
C LEU A 44 -3.73 -14.35 -8.21
N GLY A 45 -3.65 -13.08 -8.56
CA GLY A 45 -2.40 -12.32 -8.46
C GLY A 45 -1.93 -12.22 -7.00
N HIS A 46 -0.62 -12.11 -6.82
CA HIS A 46 0.01 -11.94 -5.52
C HIS A 46 0.53 -10.50 -5.38
N GLN A 47 0.51 -9.99 -4.16
CA GLN A 47 1.11 -8.69 -3.86
C GLN A 47 2.63 -8.81 -3.87
N HIS A 48 3.29 -7.74 -4.34
CA HIS A 48 4.76 -7.65 -4.25
C HIS A 48 5.20 -7.66 -2.77
N PRO A 49 6.26 -8.40 -2.38
CA PRO A 49 6.72 -8.48 -0.99
C PRO A 49 6.93 -7.12 -0.31
N MET A 50 7.46 -6.13 -1.02
CA MET A 50 7.61 -4.76 -0.50
C MET A 50 6.29 -4.14 -0.10
N ASN A 51 5.22 -4.33 -0.89
CA ASN A 51 3.91 -3.80 -0.56
C ASN A 51 3.30 -4.50 0.66
N MET A 52 3.55 -5.79 0.82
CA MET A 52 3.11 -6.55 1.99
C MET A 52 3.77 -6.02 3.26
N VAL A 53 5.10 -5.86 3.25
CA VAL A 53 5.86 -5.32 4.39
C VAL A 53 5.46 -3.89 4.71
N LEU A 54 5.30 -3.04 3.70
CA LEU A 54 4.83 -1.66 3.89
C LEU A 54 3.44 -1.61 4.53
N GLN A 55 2.54 -2.49 4.09
CA GLN A 55 1.20 -2.55 4.68
C GLN A 55 1.24 -3.04 6.13
N GLU A 56 2.01 -4.08 6.42
CA GLU A 56 2.19 -4.60 7.77
C GLU A 56 2.74 -3.52 8.72
N ILE A 57 3.76 -2.76 8.29
CA ILE A 57 4.30 -1.66 9.09
C ILE A 57 3.25 -0.57 9.31
N LYS A 58 2.51 -0.18 8.27
CA LYS A 58 1.40 0.80 8.40
C LYS A 58 0.37 0.33 9.42
N ASP A 59 -0.06 -0.92 9.36
CA ASP A 59 -1.05 -1.49 10.27
C ASP A 59 -0.57 -1.49 11.72
N ILE A 60 0.71 -1.79 11.94
CA ILE A 60 1.34 -1.70 13.27
C ILE A 60 1.26 -0.27 13.81
N PHE A 61 1.66 0.72 13.02
CA PHE A 61 1.67 2.12 13.45
C PHE A 61 0.27 2.70 13.62
N VAL A 62 -0.67 2.38 12.75
CA VAL A 62 -2.08 2.75 12.92
C VAL A 62 -2.62 2.18 14.24
N GLY A 63 -2.27 0.93 14.57
CA GLY A 63 -2.61 0.31 15.85
C GLY A 63 -1.96 1.00 17.06
N LEU A 64 -0.89 1.77 16.89
CA LEU A 64 -0.24 2.60 17.88
C LEU A 64 -0.78 4.05 17.91
N GLY A 65 -1.75 4.39 17.08
CA GLY A 65 -2.38 5.72 17.02
C GLY A 65 -1.73 6.70 16.03
N TYR A 66 -0.86 6.23 15.14
CA TYR A 66 -0.27 7.09 14.11
C TYR A 66 -1.24 7.31 12.94
N THR A 67 -1.25 8.52 12.42
CA THR A 67 -1.93 8.86 11.17
C THR A 67 -0.96 8.66 10.00
N VAL A 68 -1.33 7.80 9.06
CA VAL A 68 -0.53 7.61 7.84
C VAL A 68 -0.74 8.78 6.91
N VAL A 69 0.35 9.43 6.50
CA VAL A 69 0.34 10.62 5.63
C VAL A 69 1.11 10.30 4.35
N ASP A 70 0.51 10.62 3.23
CA ASP A 70 1.13 10.46 1.92
C ASP A 70 1.44 11.83 1.30
N GLY A 71 2.37 11.86 0.34
CA GLY A 71 2.77 13.09 -0.32
C GLY A 71 3.54 12.92 -1.62
N PRO A 72 3.82 14.04 -2.30
CA PRO A 72 4.43 14.03 -3.62
C PRO A 72 5.85 13.46 -3.60
N GLU A 73 6.20 12.71 -4.64
CA GLU A 73 7.58 12.25 -4.87
C GLU A 73 8.44 13.35 -5.53
N VAL A 74 7.80 14.18 -6.36
CA VAL A 74 8.41 15.41 -6.89
C VAL A 74 8.16 16.52 -5.90
N GLU A 75 9.21 17.05 -5.31
CA GLU A 75 9.14 17.96 -4.17
C GLU A 75 9.90 19.26 -4.44
N LEU A 76 9.55 20.29 -3.70
CA LEU A 76 10.30 21.56 -3.70
C LEU A 76 11.51 21.44 -2.75
N ALA A 77 12.64 22.01 -3.18
CA ALA A 77 13.86 22.06 -2.38
C ALA A 77 13.65 22.74 -1.02
N SER A 78 12.73 23.69 -0.94
CA SER A 78 12.36 24.35 0.30
C SER A 78 11.77 23.37 1.33
N TYR A 79 10.93 22.42 0.91
CA TYR A 79 10.37 21.38 1.78
C TYR A 79 11.36 20.24 2.07
N ASN A 80 12.14 19.85 1.04
CA ASN A 80 13.06 18.73 1.19
C ASN A 80 14.32 19.09 2.00
N PHE A 81 14.68 20.38 2.06
CA PHE A 81 15.92 20.83 2.71
C PHE A 81 15.70 22.03 3.66
N THR A 82 15.40 23.21 3.14
CA THR A 82 15.47 24.47 3.90
C THR A 82 14.60 24.47 5.13
N ARG A 83 13.38 24.00 5.01
CA ARG A 83 12.39 23.94 6.13
C ARG A 83 12.69 22.81 7.13
N LEU A 84 13.60 21.91 6.78
CA LEU A 84 14.12 20.86 7.64
C LEU A 84 15.48 21.22 8.26
N ASN A 85 15.88 22.49 8.20
CA ASN A 85 17.18 22.98 8.68
C ASN A 85 18.41 22.36 7.99
N ILE A 86 18.25 21.90 6.76
CA ILE A 86 19.38 21.49 5.91
C ILE A 86 19.83 22.73 5.15
N GLU A 87 20.94 23.33 5.58
CA GLU A 87 21.45 24.60 5.09
C GLU A 87 21.98 24.51 3.65
N GLU A 88 22.11 25.67 3.01
CA GLU A 88 22.80 25.78 1.72
C GLU A 88 24.27 25.37 1.88
N GLY A 89 24.75 24.54 0.92
CA GLY A 89 26.10 23.97 0.99
C GLY A 89 26.21 22.63 1.71
N HIS A 90 25.11 22.11 2.27
CA HIS A 90 25.11 20.76 2.82
C HIS A 90 25.29 19.72 1.67
N PRO A 91 26.17 18.70 1.82
CA PRO A 91 26.45 17.73 0.76
C PRO A 91 25.24 17.07 0.16
N SER A 92 24.21 16.74 0.97
CA SER A 92 22.96 16.13 0.48
C SER A 92 22.16 16.99 -0.50
N ARG A 93 22.50 18.29 -0.65
CA ARG A 93 21.89 19.18 -1.64
C ARG A 93 22.66 19.20 -2.97
N ASP A 94 23.83 18.56 -3.02
CA ASP A 94 24.64 18.54 -4.23
C ASP A 94 23.93 17.76 -5.36
N ARG A 95 24.15 18.20 -6.59
CA ARG A 95 23.63 17.52 -7.79
C ARG A 95 24.27 16.15 -8.01
N SER A 96 25.35 15.82 -7.31
CA SER A 96 25.91 14.47 -7.27
C SER A 96 25.00 13.49 -6.54
N ASP A 97 24.26 13.95 -5.52
CA ASP A 97 23.51 13.10 -4.60
C ASP A 97 21.98 13.19 -4.81
N THR A 98 21.52 14.31 -5.42
CA THR A 98 20.09 14.62 -5.57
C THR A 98 19.69 14.74 -7.05
N PHE A 99 18.53 14.19 -7.40
CA PHE A 99 17.94 14.33 -8.72
C PHE A 99 17.09 15.61 -8.79
N TYR A 100 17.61 16.63 -9.45
CA TYR A 100 16.89 17.87 -9.76
C TYR A 100 16.28 17.84 -11.15
N PHE A 101 15.12 18.49 -11.31
CA PHE A 101 14.41 18.59 -12.59
C PHE A 101 14.71 19.89 -13.35
N ASP A 102 15.22 20.91 -12.65
CA ASP A 102 15.48 22.22 -13.19
C ASP A 102 16.92 22.68 -12.96
N ASP A 103 17.31 23.76 -13.64
CA ASP A 103 18.64 24.34 -13.51
C ASP A 103 18.79 25.20 -12.25
N ASN A 104 17.68 25.54 -11.59
CA ASN A 104 17.66 26.42 -10.41
C ASN A 104 17.70 25.63 -9.09
N ASP A 105 17.71 24.29 -9.15
CA ASP A 105 17.68 23.40 -7.99
C ASP A 105 16.45 23.58 -7.08
N GLU A 106 15.33 24.04 -7.65
CA GLU A 106 14.09 24.28 -6.90
C GLU A 106 13.16 23.07 -6.84
N VAL A 107 13.20 22.21 -7.88
CA VAL A 107 12.35 21.03 -8.01
C VAL A 107 13.18 19.78 -8.12
N LEU A 108 12.88 18.78 -7.29
CA LEU A 108 13.67 17.56 -7.17
C LEU A 108 12.81 16.32 -6.92
N LEU A 109 13.42 15.13 -7.08
CA LEU A 109 12.87 13.91 -6.48
C LEU A 109 13.24 13.87 -5.00
N ARG A 110 12.25 13.72 -4.12
CA ARG A 110 12.49 13.74 -2.66
C ARG A 110 13.53 12.72 -2.24
N THR A 111 14.51 13.17 -1.47
CA THR A 111 15.60 12.34 -0.95
C THR A 111 15.25 11.64 0.36
N GLN A 112 14.13 12.01 0.95
CA GLN A 112 13.60 11.52 2.23
C GLN A 112 12.09 11.75 2.28
N THR A 113 11.41 11.12 3.24
CA THR A 113 9.97 11.35 3.46
C THR A 113 9.69 12.49 4.45
N SER A 114 10.74 13.10 5.03
CA SER A 114 10.65 14.21 5.99
C SER A 114 9.87 15.45 5.52
N PRO A 115 9.81 15.81 4.21
CA PRO A 115 8.92 16.87 3.74
C PRO A 115 7.47 16.73 4.20
N MET A 116 7.01 15.49 4.40
CA MET A 116 5.66 15.22 4.89
C MET A 116 5.43 15.70 6.31
N GLN A 117 6.48 15.72 7.15
CA GLN A 117 6.41 16.30 8.50
C GLN A 117 6.03 17.78 8.43
N ILE A 118 6.69 18.54 7.55
CA ILE A 118 6.41 19.97 7.35
C ILE A 118 4.99 20.17 6.84
N ARG A 119 4.60 19.45 5.77
CA ARG A 119 3.26 19.54 5.18
C ARG A 119 2.16 19.17 6.18
N PHE A 120 2.41 18.20 7.03
CA PHE A 120 1.47 17.79 8.07
C PHE A 120 1.34 18.84 9.17
N MET A 121 2.47 19.39 9.65
CA MET A 121 2.50 20.44 10.67
C MET A 121 1.91 21.78 10.21
N GLU A 122 1.94 22.09 8.92
CA GLU A 122 1.29 23.28 8.37
C GLU A 122 -0.23 23.27 8.56
N ASN A 123 -0.82 22.07 8.53
CA ASN A 123 -2.28 21.92 8.55
C ASN A 123 -2.81 21.36 9.87
N ASN A 124 -1.94 20.94 10.76
CA ASN A 124 -2.31 20.31 12.03
C ASN A 124 -1.54 20.93 13.19
N LYS A 125 -2.20 21.01 14.34
CA LYS A 125 -1.59 21.50 15.58
C LYS A 125 -1.26 20.35 16.51
N PRO A 126 -0.22 20.46 17.34
CA PRO A 126 0.06 19.48 18.39
C PRO A 126 -1.15 19.25 19.32
N PRO A 127 -1.34 18.04 19.85
CA PRO A 127 -0.44 16.90 19.69
C PRO A 127 -0.53 16.25 18.30
N LEU A 128 0.63 15.86 17.74
CA LEU A 128 0.76 15.24 16.42
C LEU A 128 1.36 13.85 16.56
N CYS A 129 0.85 12.90 15.79
CA CYS A 129 1.40 11.57 15.68
C CYS A 129 1.19 11.09 14.23
N MET A 130 2.25 11.07 13.43
CA MET A 130 2.16 10.74 12.01
C MET A 130 3.23 9.75 11.56
N LEU A 131 2.91 9.02 10.50
CA LEU A 131 3.80 8.13 9.78
C LEU A 131 3.82 8.51 8.30
N ALA A 132 4.99 8.73 7.74
CA ALA A 132 5.20 9.03 6.32
C ALA A 132 5.98 7.91 5.62
N PRO A 133 5.30 6.87 5.12
CA PRO A 133 5.92 5.87 4.27
C PRO A 133 5.99 6.36 2.82
N GLY A 134 7.05 5.98 2.10
CA GLY A 134 7.11 6.32 0.68
C GLY A 134 8.43 5.98 0.01
N ARG A 135 8.43 6.11 -1.31
CA ARG A 135 9.65 6.00 -2.10
C ARG A 135 10.47 7.27 -1.98
N VAL A 136 11.77 7.11 -1.94
CA VAL A 136 12.75 8.18 -1.91
C VAL A 136 13.84 7.89 -2.94
N PHE A 137 14.54 8.93 -3.36
CA PHE A 137 15.43 8.87 -4.51
C PHE A 137 16.75 9.56 -4.17
N ARG A 138 17.85 8.86 -4.42
CA ARG A 138 19.21 9.39 -4.27
C ARG A 138 20.04 8.98 -5.49
N LYS A 139 20.95 9.84 -5.88
CA LYS A 139 21.76 9.61 -7.08
C LYS A 139 22.99 8.73 -6.79
N ASP A 140 22.74 7.66 -6.02
CA ASP A 140 23.76 6.67 -5.72
C ASP A 140 24.00 5.75 -6.93
N GLU A 141 25.23 5.31 -7.13
CA GLU A 141 25.50 4.22 -8.07
C GLU A 141 24.89 2.93 -7.54
N ALA A 142 24.18 2.22 -8.42
CA ALA A 142 23.55 0.96 -8.05
C ALA A 142 24.59 -0.13 -7.80
N ASP A 143 24.65 -0.65 -6.58
CA ASP A 143 25.50 -1.78 -6.19
C ASP A 143 24.67 -2.82 -5.39
N ALA A 144 25.35 -3.75 -4.71
CA ALA A 144 24.68 -4.81 -3.93
C ALA A 144 23.91 -4.28 -2.71
N THR A 145 24.16 -3.05 -2.26
CA THR A 145 23.60 -2.44 -1.03
C THR A 145 22.93 -1.10 -1.27
N HIS A 146 23.13 -0.48 -2.42
CA HIS A 146 22.56 0.82 -2.78
C HIS A 146 21.65 0.70 -4.00
N SER A 147 20.50 1.33 -3.91
CA SER A 147 19.57 1.51 -5.02
C SER A 147 19.23 3.00 -5.13
N PRO A 148 19.20 3.58 -6.34
CA PRO A 148 18.84 5.00 -6.52
C PRO A 148 17.38 5.28 -6.12
N MET A 149 16.54 4.27 -6.00
CA MET A 149 15.19 4.33 -5.46
C MET A 149 15.04 3.28 -4.36
N PHE A 150 14.60 3.71 -3.17
CA PHE A 150 14.31 2.82 -2.06
C PHE A 150 13.10 3.32 -1.27
N HIS A 151 12.63 2.52 -0.31
CA HIS A 151 11.51 2.90 0.55
C HIS A 151 12.01 3.37 1.90
N GLN A 152 11.41 4.45 2.39
CA GLN A 152 11.68 5.00 3.71
C GLN A 152 10.35 5.14 4.46
N ILE A 153 10.39 4.96 5.76
CA ILE A 153 9.25 5.16 6.65
C ILE A 153 9.72 6.04 7.79
N GLU A 154 9.13 7.21 7.92
CA GLU A 154 9.44 8.15 9.01
C GLU A 154 8.23 8.31 9.92
N GLY A 155 8.48 8.32 11.22
CA GLY A 155 7.49 8.64 12.24
C GLY A 155 7.82 9.97 12.89
N LEU A 156 6.78 10.78 13.16
CA LEU A 156 6.89 12.00 13.94
C LEU A 156 5.85 12.00 15.06
N VAL A 157 6.30 12.30 16.27
CA VAL A 157 5.41 12.59 17.39
C VAL A 157 5.80 13.94 17.98
N VAL A 158 4.83 14.83 18.12
CA VAL A 158 4.97 16.13 18.77
C VAL A 158 3.87 16.24 19.82
N ALA A 159 4.24 16.17 21.09
CA ALA A 159 3.32 16.29 22.23
C ALA A 159 4.06 16.80 23.46
N GLU A 160 3.32 17.13 24.51
CA GLU A 160 3.90 17.44 25.81
C GLU A 160 4.51 16.17 26.43
N ASP A 161 5.63 16.34 27.16
CA ASP A 161 6.30 15.28 27.93
C ASP A 161 6.86 14.09 27.12
N ILE A 162 7.03 14.23 25.79
CA ILE A 162 7.69 13.21 24.97
C ILE A 162 9.17 13.10 25.33
N THR A 163 9.62 11.88 25.54
CA THR A 163 10.96 11.55 26.01
C THR A 163 11.69 10.59 25.05
N MET A 164 13.00 10.44 25.26
CA MET A 164 13.78 9.39 24.57
C MET A 164 13.28 7.97 24.93
N GLY A 165 12.61 7.82 26.09
CA GLY A 165 11.96 6.56 26.48
C GLY A 165 10.81 6.18 25.54
N ASP A 166 10.02 7.17 25.13
CA ASP A 166 8.89 6.96 24.20
C ASP A 166 9.39 6.54 22.82
N LEU A 167 10.45 7.20 22.30
CA LEU A 167 11.10 6.81 21.05
C LEU A 167 11.61 5.37 21.11
N LYS A 168 12.35 5.01 22.17
CA LYS A 168 12.84 3.63 22.34
C LYS A 168 11.70 2.64 22.45
N GLY A 169 10.65 2.97 23.19
CA GLY A 169 9.46 2.12 23.34
C GLY A 169 8.76 1.85 22.00
N ALA A 170 8.58 2.88 21.19
CA ALA A 170 8.01 2.74 19.83
C ALA A 170 8.86 1.83 18.95
N LEU A 171 10.18 2.05 18.91
CA LEU A 171 11.11 1.25 18.12
C LEU A 171 11.15 -0.23 18.58
N ILE A 172 11.19 -0.49 19.88
CA ILE A 172 11.14 -1.85 20.43
C ILE A 172 9.83 -2.53 20.05
N THR A 173 8.72 -1.82 20.16
CA THR A 173 7.39 -2.36 19.82
C THR A 173 7.33 -2.79 18.36
N ILE A 174 7.84 -1.97 17.44
CA ILE A 174 7.89 -2.27 16.01
C ILE A 174 8.79 -3.48 15.74
N MET A 175 9.99 -3.50 16.30
CA MET A 175 10.93 -4.60 16.11
C MET A 175 10.34 -5.93 16.61
N ASN A 176 9.69 -5.93 17.76
CA ASN A 176 9.03 -7.11 18.31
C ASN A 176 7.85 -7.58 17.46
N LYS A 177 7.11 -6.66 16.85
CA LYS A 177 5.99 -7.02 15.97
C LYS A 177 6.45 -7.59 14.62
N ILE A 178 7.53 -7.05 14.05
CA ILE A 178 8.05 -7.49 12.75
C ILE A 178 8.90 -8.76 12.86
N TYR A 179 9.77 -8.81 13.87
CA TYR A 179 10.78 -9.89 14.00
C TYR A 179 10.48 -10.89 15.13
N GLY A 180 9.40 -10.69 15.88
CA GLY A 180 9.03 -11.51 17.02
C GLY A 180 9.64 -11.02 18.34
N HIS A 181 9.07 -11.51 19.46
CA HIS A 181 9.44 -11.06 20.82
C HIS A 181 10.85 -11.42 21.24
N ASP A 182 11.51 -12.35 20.54
CA ASP A 182 12.89 -12.76 20.82
C ASP A 182 13.93 -11.86 20.13
N ALA A 183 13.49 -10.87 19.36
CA ALA A 183 14.37 -9.93 18.69
C ALA A 183 15.13 -9.07 19.70
N GLN A 184 16.45 -9.11 19.64
CA GLN A 184 17.30 -8.30 20.50
C GLN A 184 17.55 -6.92 19.85
N VAL A 185 17.01 -5.88 20.46
CA VAL A 185 17.19 -4.50 20.01
C VAL A 185 18.32 -3.85 20.81
N ARG A 186 19.29 -3.29 20.11
CA ARG A 186 20.41 -2.56 20.73
C ARG A 186 20.41 -1.12 20.27
N PHE A 187 20.38 -0.20 21.21
CA PHE A 187 20.54 1.24 20.98
C PHE A 187 21.95 1.68 21.32
N ARG A 188 22.44 2.67 20.58
CA ARG A 188 23.73 3.34 20.87
C ARG A 188 23.60 4.82 20.51
N PRO A 189 24.21 5.72 21.28
CA PRO A 189 24.30 7.13 20.93
C PRO A 189 25.04 7.31 19.60
N HIS A 190 24.57 8.27 18.81
CA HIS A 190 25.20 8.66 17.55
C HIS A 190 25.07 10.17 17.37
N HIS A 191 25.98 10.78 16.64
CA HIS A 191 25.85 12.18 16.26
C HIS A 191 25.06 12.28 14.95
N PHE A 192 24.02 13.10 14.95
CA PHE A 192 23.25 13.44 13.75
C PHE A 192 23.06 14.97 13.70
N PRO A 193 23.45 15.66 12.58
CA PRO A 193 23.59 17.13 12.56
C PRO A 193 22.32 17.92 12.90
N PHE A 194 21.15 17.38 12.66
CA PHE A 194 19.88 18.09 12.86
C PHE A 194 19.00 17.50 13.98
N THR A 195 19.51 16.56 14.75
CA THR A 195 18.77 15.95 15.86
C THR A 195 19.57 16.02 17.16
N GLU A 196 18.89 16.36 18.25
CA GLU A 196 19.48 16.45 19.59
C GLU A 196 18.41 16.06 20.61
N PRO A 197 18.61 15.01 21.42
CA PRO A 197 19.68 14.00 21.35
C PRO A 197 19.47 12.96 20.24
N SER A 198 20.56 12.25 19.83
CA SER A 198 20.48 11.17 18.83
C SER A 198 21.43 10.00 19.12
#